data_e7b52dfad4b77577911f499a78cbf2c8
#
_entry.id   e7b52dfad4b77577911f499a78cbf2c8
#
_cell.length_a   1.000
_cell.length_b   1.000
_cell.length_c   1.000
_cell.angle_alpha   90.00
_cell.angle_beta   90.00
_cell.angle_gamma   90.00
#
_symmetry.space_group_name_H-M   'P 1'
#
loop_
_entity.id
_entity.type
_entity.pdbx_description
1 polymer ?
#
loop_
_entity_poly.entity_id
_entity_poly.type
_entity_poly.pdbx_seq_one_letter_code
_entity_poly.pdbx_strand_id
1 'polypeptide(L)'
;MSSHPPRPEFTAKYFVETSVPIEKAAETIAGEQSSGTFMSLPGETDELKQRSRARVVRIDPLPPVLEPSLTSAFVERRQHRSVFSRAEIEIAFPIDNVGPNLSSLLATAAGNLFELGEVTGMRLLDIDLPESYARQFVGPQFGIPGTRELTGVHGRPIIGTIIKPSIGLTPEQTAEIVDSLCAADIDFIKDDELLADPPYAPFSKRLAAVMPVIQRHADRMGRKPMYAINISGSIDEMLRRHDEVLEAGGTCVMVSVNWVGFSGVEHLRRHSRLPIHAHRNGWGAMTRDPQLGFSFAAYQKIWRLAGIDQLHVNGIRSKFWESDESVIASAKSCLSTFAGVAPVMPVFSSGQWAGQAPDLFDQLQSTDLMHLAGGGIIGHPDGIAAGVASMREGWQAASQGIDLKQYASSHPALQKAMVQFGVL
;
A
#
# COMPACT_ATOMS: atom_id res chain seq x y z
N MET A 1 -37.41 -23.00 17.68
CA MET A 1 -36.57 -21.95 17.04
C MET A 1 -35.40 -21.69 17.98
N SER A 2 -34.25 -22.25 17.69
CA SER A 2 -33.04 -22.08 18.50
C SER A 2 -32.49 -20.68 18.24
N SER A 3 -32.67 -19.75 19.20
CA SER A 3 -32.13 -18.40 19.15
C SER A 3 -30.66 -18.39 19.51
N HIS A 4 -29.84 -18.96 18.67
CA HIS A 4 -28.41 -18.71 18.77
C HIS A 4 -28.17 -17.28 18.26
N PRO A 5 -27.35 -16.47 18.93
CA PRO A 5 -26.97 -15.16 18.39
C PRO A 5 -26.34 -15.33 17.01
N PRO A 6 -26.51 -14.35 16.11
CA PRO A 6 -25.88 -14.41 14.80
C PRO A 6 -24.36 -14.57 14.97
N ARG A 7 -23.78 -15.53 14.28
CA ARG A 7 -22.34 -15.78 14.33
C ARG A 7 -21.58 -14.62 13.70
N PRO A 8 -20.44 -14.24 14.26
CA PRO A 8 -19.62 -13.21 13.65
C PRO A 8 -19.09 -13.71 12.31
N GLU A 9 -19.30 -12.89 11.28
CA GLU A 9 -18.84 -13.14 9.90
C GLU A 9 -18.02 -11.95 9.44
N PHE A 10 -17.08 -12.21 8.54
CA PHE A 10 -16.53 -11.17 7.68
C PHE A 10 -17.11 -11.31 6.28
N THR A 11 -17.18 -10.22 5.52
CA THR A 11 -17.60 -10.28 4.12
C THR A 11 -16.46 -9.93 3.19
N ALA A 12 -16.46 -10.56 2.02
CA ALA A 12 -15.57 -10.26 0.93
C ALA A 12 -16.38 -9.96 -0.33
N LYS A 13 -16.05 -8.86 -0.99
CA LYS A 13 -16.69 -8.41 -2.21
C LYS A 13 -15.80 -8.72 -3.40
N TYR A 14 -16.37 -9.32 -4.44
CA TYR A 14 -15.65 -9.73 -5.63
C TYR A 14 -16.31 -9.22 -6.91
N PHE A 15 -15.50 -8.87 -7.89
CA PHE A 15 -15.92 -8.97 -9.29
C PHE A 15 -15.74 -10.40 -9.74
N VAL A 16 -16.74 -10.94 -10.44
CA VAL A 16 -16.70 -12.30 -11.01
C VAL A 16 -17.17 -12.26 -12.45
N GLU A 17 -16.44 -12.93 -13.33
CA GLU A 17 -16.85 -13.28 -14.69
C GLU A 17 -16.82 -14.81 -14.82
N THR A 18 -17.88 -15.40 -15.40
CA THR A 18 -18.02 -16.86 -15.42
C THR A 18 -18.78 -17.35 -16.66
N SER A 19 -18.46 -18.57 -17.09
CA SER A 19 -19.13 -19.30 -18.19
C SER A 19 -20.40 -20.04 -17.76
N VAL A 20 -20.75 -20.01 -16.47
CA VAL A 20 -21.99 -20.63 -15.93
C VAL A 20 -22.93 -19.57 -15.37
N PRO A 21 -24.20 -19.91 -15.01
CA PRO A 21 -25.06 -18.95 -14.32
C PRO A 21 -24.41 -18.36 -13.09
N ILE A 22 -24.50 -17.07 -12.90
CA ILE A 22 -23.75 -16.32 -11.88
C ILE A 22 -24.09 -16.77 -10.46
N GLU A 23 -25.33 -17.15 -10.21
CA GLU A 23 -25.79 -17.68 -8.92
C GLU A 23 -25.08 -19.01 -8.60
N LYS A 24 -24.91 -19.85 -9.62
CA LYS A 24 -24.18 -21.11 -9.47
C LYS A 24 -22.71 -20.89 -9.19
N ALA A 25 -22.08 -19.97 -9.91
CA ALA A 25 -20.68 -19.62 -9.68
C ALA A 25 -20.48 -19.05 -8.26
N ALA A 26 -21.36 -18.16 -7.81
CA ALA A 26 -21.30 -17.58 -6.46
C ALA A 26 -21.39 -18.64 -5.36
N GLU A 27 -22.32 -19.60 -5.52
CA GLU A 27 -22.46 -20.74 -4.58
C GLU A 27 -21.24 -21.67 -4.62
N THR A 28 -20.65 -21.90 -5.80
CA THR A 28 -19.42 -22.69 -5.94
C THR A 28 -18.26 -21.99 -5.21
N ILE A 29 -18.08 -20.68 -5.42
CA ILE A 29 -17.06 -19.86 -4.76
C ILE A 29 -17.23 -19.92 -3.23
N ALA A 30 -18.46 -19.74 -2.74
CA ALA A 30 -18.74 -19.81 -1.30
C ALA A 30 -18.44 -21.21 -0.72
N GLY A 31 -18.80 -22.27 -1.44
CA GLY A 31 -18.54 -23.65 -1.04
C GLY A 31 -17.07 -24.01 -1.04
N GLU A 32 -16.30 -23.62 -2.08
CA GLU A 32 -14.88 -23.95 -2.24
C GLU A 32 -14.03 -23.46 -1.07
N GLN A 33 -14.35 -22.31 -0.52
CA GLN A 33 -13.60 -21.68 0.59
C GLN A 33 -14.22 -21.92 1.97
N SER A 34 -15.12 -22.92 2.09
CA SER A 34 -15.76 -23.22 3.37
C SER A 34 -16.16 -24.71 3.47
N SER A 35 -17.44 -24.99 3.63
CA SER A 35 -17.97 -26.36 3.58
C SER A 35 -19.10 -26.44 2.54
N GLY A 36 -19.29 -27.61 1.92
CA GLY A 36 -20.27 -27.82 0.87
C GLY A 36 -19.66 -27.67 -0.51
N THR A 37 -18.56 -28.38 -0.77
CA THR A 37 -17.94 -28.55 -2.09
C THR A 37 -18.93 -29.12 -3.10
N PHE A 38 -18.59 -29.06 -4.39
CA PHE A 38 -19.44 -29.55 -5.50
C PHE A 38 -19.84 -31.03 -5.41
N MET A 39 -19.19 -31.81 -4.52
CA MET A 39 -19.51 -33.21 -4.21
C MET A 39 -19.92 -33.34 -2.74
N SER A 40 -21.04 -34.01 -2.47
CA SER A 40 -21.41 -34.36 -1.09
C SER A 40 -20.44 -35.38 -0.53
N LEU A 41 -19.77 -35.05 0.57
CA LEU A 41 -18.81 -35.90 1.24
C LEU A 41 -19.44 -36.62 2.46
N PRO A 42 -19.03 -37.87 2.77
CA PRO A 42 -19.54 -38.62 3.91
C PRO A 42 -19.19 -37.94 5.21
N GLY A 43 -19.29 -36.98 5.67
CA GLY A 43 -18.95 -36.26 6.91
C GLY A 43 -19.45 -34.82 6.90
N GLU A 44 -19.97 -34.38 5.77
CA GLU A 44 -20.61 -33.06 5.65
C GLU A 44 -22.05 -33.11 6.19
N THR A 45 -22.18 -33.14 7.48
CA THR A 45 -23.49 -33.07 8.13
C THR A 45 -24.12 -31.69 7.99
N ASP A 46 -25.43 -31.60 8.08
CA ASP A 46 -26.15 -30.32 8.07
C ASP A 46 -25.67 -29.40 9.19
N GLU A 47 -25.35 -29.95 10.36
CA GLU A 47 -24.81 -29.20 11.48
C GLU A 47 -23.44 -28.60 11.14
N LEU A 48 -22.54 -29.36 10.48
CA LEU A 48 -21.25 -28.87 10.03
C LEU A 48 -21.45 -27.73 9.01
N LYS A 49 -22.32 -27.91 8.02
CA LYS A 49 -22.63 -26.88 7.03
C LYS A 49 -23.21 -25.62 7.68
N GLN A 50 -24.16 -25.77 8.59
CA GLN A 50 -24.71 -24.63 9.32
C GLN A 50 -23.64 -23.88 10.11
N ARG A 51 -22.61 -24.56 10.60
CA ARG A 51 -21.52 -23.94 11.37
C ARG A 51 -20.47 -23.27 10.49
N SER A 52 -20.11 -23.88 9.36
CA SER A 52 -18.86 -23.54 8.65
C SER A 52 -19.05 -23.06 7.23
N ARG A 53 -20.25 -23.19 6.64
CA ARG A 53 -20.48 -22.79 5.26
C ARG A 53 -20.52 -21.26 5.13
N ALA A 54 -19.79 -20.75 4.15
CA ALA A 54 -19.94 -19.40 3.66
C ALA A 54 -21.26 -19.25 2.90
N ARG A 55 -21.82 -18.08 2.88
CA ARG A 55 -23.09 -17.79 2.22
C ARG A 55 -22.98 -16.60 1.26
N VAL A 56 -23.63 -16.70 0.14
CA VAL A 56 -23.81 -15.59 -0.78
C VAL A 56 -24.77 -14.56 -0.14
N VAL A 57 -24.28 -13.33 0.02
CA VAL A 57 -25.06 -12.22 0.62
C VAL A 57 -25.78 -11.44 -0.45
N ARG A 58 -25.08 -11.14 -1.55
CA ARG A 58 -25.58 -10.29 -2.63
C ARG A 58 -24.94 -10.65 -3.96
N ILE A 59 -25.72 -10.48 -5.01
CA ILE A 59 -25.27 -10.57 -6.40
C ILE A 59 -25.82 -9.34 -7.12
N ASP A 60 -24.93 -8.49 -7.62
CA ASP A 60 -25.26 -7.32 -8.42
C ASP A 60 -24.83 -7.60 -9.88
N PRO A 61 -25.75 -7.95 -10.80
CA PRO A 61 -25.39 -8.28 -12.18
C PRO A 61 -24.76 -7.10 -12.92
N LEU A 62 -23.76 -7.40 -13.74
CA LEU A 62 -23.10 -6.46 -14.65
C LEU A 62 -23.37 -6.88 -16.10
N PRO A 63 -23.19 -5.98 -17.08
CA PRO A 63 -23.32 -6.34 -18.49
C PRO A 63 -22.43 -7.54 -18.85
N PRO A 64 -23.00 -8.59 -19.48
CA PRO A 64 -22.25 -9.76 -19.88
C PRO A 64 -21.34 -9.47 -21.08
N VAL A 65 -20.41 -10.39 -21.37
CA VAL A 65 -19.50 -10.29 -22.53
C VAL A 65 -19.56 -11.56 -23.36
N LEU A 66 -19.13 -11.45 -24.62
CA LEU A 66 -19.13 -12.56 -25.57
C LEU A 66 -17.82 -13.35 -25.57
N GLU A 67 -16.73 -12.71 -25.10
CA GLU A 67 -15.40 -13.31 -25.00
C GLU A 67 -14.95 -13.28 -23.56
N PRO A 68 -14.24 -14.32 -23.09
CA PRO A 68 -13.74 -14.36 -21.73
C PRO A 68 -12.59 -13.38 -21.54
N SER A 69 -12.54 -12.73 -20.38
CA SER A 69 -11.43 -11.82 -20.03
C SER A 69 -10.12 -12.59 -19.83
N LEU A 70 -10.18 -13.78 -19.23
CA LEU A 70 -9.05 -14.67 -19.02
C LEU A 70 -9.33 -16.01 -19.69
N THR A 71 -8.28 -16.61 -20.23
CA THR A 71 -8.36 -17.96 -20.81
C THR A 71 -8.56 -19.01 -19.72
N SER A 72 -9.37 -20.05 -20.04
CA SER A 72 -9.57 -21.19 -19.16
C SER A 72 -9.64 -22.47 -19.99
N ALA A 73 -8.68 -23.36 -19.77
CA ALA A 73 -8.68 -24.67 -20.41
C ALA A 73 -9.92 -25.52 -20.07
N PHE A 74 -10.57 -25.24 -18.95
CA PHE A 74 -11.84 -25.86 -18.57
C PHE A 74 -12.97 -25.41 -19.49
N VAL A 75 -13.06 -24.11 -19.78
CA VAL A 75 -14.06 -23.51 -20.67
C VAL A 75 -13.80 -23.97 -22.10
N GLU A 76 -12.55 -23.95 -22.58
CA GLU A 76 -12.17 -24.37 -23.92
C GLU A 76 -12.56 -25.85 -24.19
N ARG A 77 -12.29 -26.75 -23.25
CA ARG A 77 -12.65 -28.17 -23.38
C ARG A 77 -14.15 -28.45 -23.47
N ARG A 78 -14.96 -27.58 -22.89
CA ARG A 78 -16.42 -27.71 -22.90
C ARG A 78 -17.09 -27.12 -24.14
N GLN A 79 -16.32 -26.48 -25.03
CA GLN A 79 -16.79 -25.83 -26.27
C GLN A 79 -17.99 -24.90 -26.06
N HIS A 80 -18.10 -24.31 -24.88
CA HIS A 80 -19.17 -23.37 -24.59
C HIS A 80 -18.90 -22.05 -25.30
N ARG A 81 -19.55 -21.87 -26.47
CA ARG A 81 -19.78 -20.52 -27.04
C ARG A 81 -20.89 -19.87 -26.23
N SER A 82 -20.58 -19.37 -25.07
CA SER A 82 -21.57 -18.82 -24.16
C SER A 82 -21.27 -17.36 -23.92
N VAL A 83 -22.30 -16.62 -23.66
CA VAL A 83 -22.22 -15.31 -23.04
C VAL A 83 -21.62 -15.51 -21.64
N PHE A 84 -20.55 -14.78 -21.31
CA PHE A 84 -19.96 -14.82 -19.99
C PHE A 84 -20.70 -13.84 -19.08
N SER A 85 -21.29 -14.37 -18.03
CA SER A 85 -21.99 -13.59 -17.01
C SER A 85 -21.00 -12.85 -16.12
N ARG A 86 -21.35 -11.63 -15.76
CA ARG A 86 -20.54 -10.80 -14.84
C ARG A 86 -21.39 -10.29 -13.70
N ALA A 87 -20.81 -10.21 -12.52
CA ALA A 87 -21.43 -9.56 -11.36
C ALA A 87 -20.40 -9.06 -10.37
N GLU A 88 -20.79 -8.13 -9.52
CA GLU A 88 -20.21 -7.99 -8.21
C GLU A 88 -20.95 -8.88 -7.23
N ILE A 89 -20.22 -9.72 -6.51
CA ILE A 89 -20.80 -10.62 -5.51
C ILE A 89 -20.24 -10.32 -4.14
N GLU A 90 -21.04 -10.55 -3.12
CA GLU A 90 -20.62 -10.44 -1.74
C GLU A 90 -20.85 -11.78 -1.02
N ILE A 91 -19.82 -12.28 -0.37
CA ILE A 91 -19.83 -13.57 0.34
C ILE A 91 -19.47 -13.31 1.80
N ALA A 92 -20.28 -13.85 2.72
CA ALA A 92 -20.02 -13.85 4.15
C ALA A 92 -19.38 -15.17 4.57
N PHE A 93 -18.28 -15.07 5.30
CA PHE A 93 -17.51 -16.19 5.83
C PHE A 93 -17.55 -16.20 7.35
N PRO A 94 -17.83 -17.36 8.01
CA PRO A 94 -17.75 -17.44 9.45
C PRO A 94 -16.30 -17.17 9.94
N ILE A 95 -16.15 -16.26 10.91
CA ILE A 95 -14.84 -15.91 11.48
C ILE A 95 -14.21 -17.12 12.18
N ASP A 96 -15.02 -18.00 12.74
CA ASP A 96 -14.56 -19.22 13.41
C ASP A 96 -13.79 -20.17 12.47
N ASN A 97 -13.97 -20.05 11.14
CA ASN A 97 -13.21 -20.82 10.17
C ASN A 97 -11.75 -20.36 10.04
N VAL A 98 -11.46 -19.10 10.37
CA VAL A 98 -10.16 -18.47 10.10
C VAL A 98 -9.37 -18.13 11.37
N GLY A 99 -10.07 -17.82 12.48
CA GLY A 99 -9.41 -17.32 13.68
C GLY A 99 -8.64 -16.00 13.45
N PRO A 100 -7.90 -15.48 14.43
CA PRO A 100 -7.15 -14.22 14.32
C PRO A 100 -5.81 -14.42 13.57
N ASN A 101 -5.88 -14.80 12.30
CA ASN A 101 -4.73 -15.16 11.47
C ASN A 101 -4.88 -14.58 10.06
N LEU A 102 -4.01 -13.63 9.69
CA LEU A 102 -4.05 -12.97 8.37
C LEU A 102 -3.83 -13.95 7.22
N SER A 103 -2.97 -14.95 7.38
CA SER A 103 -2.71 -15.95 6.33
C SER A 103 -3.95 -16.81 6.09
N SER A 104 -4.66 -17.23 7.15
CA SER A 104 -5.92 -17.96 7.03
C SER A 104 -7.04 -17.10 6.45
N LEU A 105 -7.14 -15.82 6.86
CA LEU A 105 -8.09 -14.88 6.28
C LEU A 105 -7.91 -14.75 4.78
N LEU A 106 -6.66 -14.59 4.33
CA LEU A 106 -6.36 -14.44 2.91
C LEU A 106 -6.49 -15.76 2.13
N ALA A 107 -6.10 -16.89 2.70
CA ALA A 107 -6.34 -18.18 2.09
C ALA A 107 -7.84 -18.45 1.89
N THR A 108 -8.68 -17.93 2.80
CA THR A 108 -10.14 -18.02 2.66
C THR A 108 -10.68 -17.01 1.65
N ALA A 109 -10.31 -15.74 1.75
CA ALA A 109 -10.86 -14.68 0.90
C ALA A 109 -10.24 -14.63 -0.50
N ALA A 110 -9.04 -15.17 -0.70
CA ALA A 110 -8.28 -15.04 -1.94
C ALA A 110 -7.42 -16.28 -2.27
N GLY A 111 -7.86 -17.45 -1.86
CA GLY A 111 -7.19 -18.73 -2.15
C GLY A 111 -7.63 -19.34 -3.48
N ASN A 112 -7.97 -20.63 -3.46
CA ASN A 112 -8.26 -21.44 -4.65
C ASN A 112 -9.43 -20.93 -5.52
N LEU A 113 -10.26 -20.04 -5.01
CA LEU A 113 -11.36 -19.49 -5.79
C LEU A 113 -10.92 -18.78 -7.08
N PHE A 114 -9.68 -18.29 -7.15
CA PHE A 114 -9.08 -17.73 -8.36
C PHE A 114 -8.66 -18.81 -9.38
N GLU A 115 -8.64 -20.08 -8.98
CA GLU A 115 -8.27 -21.24 -9.81
C GLU A 115 -9.49 -21.98 -10.38
N LEU A 116 -10.73 -21.56 -10.03
CA LEU A 116 -11.94 -22.23 -10.48
C LEU A 116 -12.09 -22.19 -12.00
N GLY A 117 -12.24 -23.34 -12.64
CA GLY A 117 -12.18 -23.46 -14.08
C GLY A 117 -13.29 -22.74 -14.84
N GLU A 118 -14.49 -22.59 -14.25
CA GLU A 118 -15.61 -21.85 -14.81
C GLU A 118 -15.48 -20.32 -14.67
N VAL A 119 -14.53 -19.85 -13.86
CA VAL A 119 -14.30 -18.42 -13.61
C VAL A 119 -13.28 -17.90 -14.62
N THR A 120 -13.69 -16.93 -15.41
CA THR A 120 -12.85 -16.28 -16.43
C THR A 120 -12.51 -14.82 -16.09
N GLY A 121 -12.79 -14.43 -14.88
CA GLY A 121 -12.38 -13.18 -14.26
C GLY A 121 -12.77 -13.17 -12.80
N MET A 122 -11.82 -12.80 -11.94
CA MET A 122 -12.07 -12.70 -10.50
C MET A 122 -11.14 -11.67 -9.85
N ARG A 123 -11.74 -10.73 -9.15
CA ARG A 123 -10.99 -9.69 -8.44
C ARG A 123 -11.58 -9.45 -7.05
N LEU A 124 -10.75 -9.53 -6.03
CA LEU A 124 -11.15 -9.15 -4.68
C LEU A 124 -11.25 -7.61 -4.61
N LEU A 125 -12.47 -7.10 -4.47
CA LEU A 125 -12.75 -5.66 -4.47
C LEU A 125 -12.63 -5.06 -3.07
N ASP A 126 -13.16 -5.73 -2.06
CA ASP A 126 -13.10 -5.26 -0.69
C ASP A 126 -13.25 -6.40 0.32
N ILE A 127 -12.86 -6.15 1.57
CA ILE A 127 -13.12 -7.00 2.73
C ILE A 127 -13.69 -6.13 3.82
N ASP A 128 -14.81 -6.55 4.40
CA ASP A 128 -15.38 -5.91 5.57
C ASP A 128 -15.30 -6.83 6.78
N LEU A 129 -14.76 -6.30 7.87
CA LEU A 129 -14.44 -7.05 9.08
C LEU A 129 -15.21 -6.47 10.27
N PRO A 130 -15.77 -7.30 11.15
CA PRO A 130 -16.25 -6.81 12.44
C PRO A 130 -15.11 -6.18 13.25
N GLU A 131 -15.41 -5.10 13.93
CA GLU A 131 -14.43 -4.40 14.78
C GLU A 131 -13.83 -5.31 15.87
N SER A 132 -14.66 -6.19 16.45
CA SER A 132 -14.21 -7.18 17.43
C SER A 132 -13.17 -8.17 16.89
N TYR A 133 -13.20 -8.43 15.59
CA TYR A 133 -12.21 -9.28 14.91
C TYR A 133 -10.96 -8.47 14.56
N ALA A 134 -11.13 -7.29 13.97
CA ALA A 134 -10.01 -6.43 13.57
C ALA A 134 -9.13 -6.02 14.77
N ARG A 135 -9.71 -5.83 15.94
CA ARG A 135 -8.98 -5.54 17.20
C ARG A 135 -8.06 -6.66 17.69
N GLN A 136 -8.14 -7.85 17.13
CA GLN A 136 -7.24 -8.96 17.49
C GLN A 136 -5.89 -8.87 16.77
N PHE A 137 -5.77 -7.97 15.80
CA PHE A 137 -4.53 -7.69 15.09
C PHE A 137 -3.84 -6.46 15.70
N VAL A 138 -2.52 -6.39 15.49
CA VAL A 138 -1.70 -5.31 16.09
C VAL A 138 -2.07 -3.94 15.51
N GLY A 139 -2.31 -3.86 14.22
CA GLY A 139 -2.61 -2.62 13.51
C GLY A 139 -1.46 -1.61 13.48
N PRO A 140 -1.68 -0.42 12.91
CA PRO A 140 -0.70 0.67 12.90
C PRO A 140 -0.42 1.16 14.32
N GLN A 141 0.84 1.33 14.68
CA GLN A 141 1.23 1.86 16.00
C GLN A 141 1.50 3.37 15.97
N PHE A 142 1.96 3.87 14.85
CA PHE A 142 2.29 5.29 14.66
C PHE A 142 1.28 5.98 13.75
N GLY A 143 0.95 5.36 12.62
CA GLY A 143 0.00 5.90 11.66
C GLY A 143 0.32 7.34 11.25
N ILE A 144 -0.72 8.16 11.04
CA ILE A 144 -0.57 9.57 10.68
C ILE A 144 -0.02 10.40 11.86
N PRO A 145 -0.59 10.32 13.08
CA PRO A 145 -0.14 11.15 14.20
C PRO A 145 1.33 10.91 14.55
N GLY A 146 1.74 9.66 14.73
CA GLY A 146 3.12 9.34 15.09
C GLY A 146 4.12 9.66 13.97
N THR A 147 3.74 9.52 12.71
CA THR A 147 4.59 9.96 11.58
C THR A 147 4.82 11.47 11.62
N ARG A 148 3.78 12.27 11.89
CA ARG A 148 3.89 13.72 12.05
C ARG A 148 4.71 14.14 13.24
N GLU A 149 4.50 13.50 14.38
CA GLU A 149 5.26 13.77 15.59
C GLU A 149 6.77 13.53 15.37
N LEU A 150 7.13 12.39 14.81
CA LEU A 150 8.52 12.04 14.56
C LEU A 150 9.21 12.91 13.48
N THR A 151 8.46 13.42 12.52
CA THR A 151 8.99 14.36 11.51
C THR A 151 8.97 15.81 11.97
N GLY A 152 8.18 16.14 12.99
CA GLY A 152 7.94 17.54 13.42
C GLY A 152 7.23 18.37 12.36
N VAL A 153 6.50 17.76 11.43
CA VAL A 153 5.82 18.44 10.30
C VAL A 153 4.32 18.44 10.51
N HIS A 154 3.76 19.64 10.74
CA HIS A 154 2.34 19.84 10.95
C HIS A 154 1.77 20.88 9.96
N GLY A 155 0.49 20.78 9.61
CA GLY A 155 -0.23 21.75 8.79
C GLY A 155 0.18 21.79 7.30
N ARG A 156 1.12 20.99 6.87
CA ARG A 156 1.54 20.82 5.48
C ARG A 156 1.91 19.35 5.19
N PRO A 157 2.01 18.94 3.93
CA PRO A 157 2.54 17.63 3.60
C PRO A 157 4.00 17.43 4.04
N ILE A 158 4.36 16.18 4.27
CA ILE A 158 5.74 15.79 4.52
C ILE A 158 6.45 15.69 3.15
N ILE A 159 7.45 16.54 2.92
CA ILE A 159 8.22 16.56 1.69
C ILE A 159 9.42 15.62 1.83
N GLY A 160 9.56 14.71 0.87
CA GLY A 160 10.64 13.74 0.93
C GLY A 160 11.20 13.33 -0.42
N THR A 161 12.23 12.51 -0.35
CA THR A 161 12.90 11.96 -1.53
C THR A 161 13.32 10.51 -1.35
N ILE A 162 13.66 9.88 -2.45
CA ILE A 162 14.31 8.57 -2.54
C ILE A 162 15.77 8.81 -2.92
N ILE A 163 16.70 8.16 -2.25
CA ILE A 163 18.12 8.20 -2.64
C ILE A 163 18.28 7.78 -4.10
N LYS A 164 19.01 8.58 -4.86
CA LYS A 164 19.32 8.34 -6.28
C LYS A 164 20.82 8.58 -6.56
N PRO A 165 21.46 7.76 -7.44
CA PRO A 165 20.90 6.60 -8.13
C PRO A 165 20.43 5.49 -7.19
N SER A 166 19.49 4.65 -7.68
CA SER A 166 18.82 3.61 -6.88
C SER A 166 19.76 2.56 -6.29
N ILE A 167 20.84 2.26 -7.02
CA ILE A 167 21.87 1.27 -6.65
C ILE A 167 23.25 1.79 -7.05
N GLY A 168 24.31 1.16 -6.50
CA GLY A 168 25.70 1.41 -6.88
C GLY A 168 26.44 2.43 -6.00
N LEU A 169 25.76 3.17 -5.14
CA LEU A 169 26.40 4.10 -4.21
C LEU A 169 27.09 3.35 -3.07
N THR A 170 28.30 3.80 -2.70
CA THR A 170 28.94 3.35 -1.46
C THR A 170 28.21 3.94 -0.24
N PRO A 171 28.45 3.42 0.99
CA PRO A 171 27.94 4.04 2.21
C PRO A 171 28.29 5.52 2.34
N GLU A 172 29.51 5.92 2.00
CA GLU A 172 30.02 7.29 2.07
C GLU A 172 29.30 8.20 1.05
N GLN A 173 29.17 7.73 -0.20
CA GLN A 173 28.42 8.47 -1.23
C GLN A 173 26.95 8.65 -0.85
N THR A 174 26.35 7.65 -0.21
CA THR A 174 24.98 7.76 0.31
C THR A 174 24.92 8.83 1.40
N ALA A 175 25.90 8.85 2.32
CA ALA A 175 25.97 9.85 3.39
C ALA A 175 26.17 11.28 2.84
N GLU A 176 26.94 11.49 1.77
CA GLU A 176 27.11 12.78 1.09
C GLU A 176 25.79 13.33 0.52
N ILE A 177 25.00 12.44 -0.11
CA ILE A 177 23.67 12.82 -0.63
C ILE A 177 22.74 13.17 0.54
N VAL A 178 22.74 12.37 1.60
CA VAL A 178 21.93 12.63 2.81
C VAL A 178 22.36 13.95 3.46
N ASP A 179 23.65 14.28 3.51
CA ASP A 179 24.14 15.56 4.02
C ASP A 179 23.55 16.74 3.24
N SER A 180 23.58 16.66 1.92
CA SER A 180 23.01 17.67 1.03
C SER A 180 21.49 17.82 1.20
N LEU A 181 20.77 16.71 1.38
CA LEU A 181 19.33 16.69 1.63
C LEU A 181 18.98 17.28 3.00
N CYS A 182 19.73 16.94 4.04
CA CYS A 182 19.57 17.51 5.38
C CYS A 182 19.88 19.01 5.40
N ALA A 183 20.91 19.43 4.65
CA ALA A 183 21.26 20.87 4.51
C ALA A 183 20.14 21.65 3.82
N ALA A 184 19.36 21.03 2.94
CA ALA A 184 18.17 21.57 2.31
C ALA A 184 16.93 21.52 3.22
N ASP A 185 17.05 21.09 4.47
CA ASP A 185 15.96 20.96 5.44
C ASP A 185 14.82 20.03 4.98
N ILE A 186 15.16 18.92 4.33
CA ILE A 186 14.16 17.92 3.90
C ILE A 186 13.49 17.25 5.10
N ASP A 187 12.22 16.83 4.95
CA ASP A 187 11.47 16.22 6.05
C ASP A 187 11.66 14.70 6.12
N PHE A 188 11.80 14.05 4.94
CA PHE A 188 11.83 12.60 4.82
C PHE A 188 12.80 12.14 3.72
N ILE A 189 13.55 11.11 4.03
CA ILE A 189 14.48 10.44 3.11
C ILE A 189 14.22 8.94 3.18
N LYS A 190 14.24 8.24 2.05
CA LYS A 190 14.20 6.77 2.07
C LYS A 190 15.27 6.16 1.17
N ASP A 191 15.70 4.97 1.53
CA ASP A 191 16.44 4.09 0.62
C ASP A 191 15.58 3.72 -0.59
N ASP A 192 16.23 3.33 -1.68
CA ASP A 192 15.54 2.64 -2.76
C ASP A 192 15.13 1.22 -2.31
N GLU A 193 14.03 0.72 -2.83
CA GLU A 193 13.55 -0.64 -2.54
C GLU A 193 14.52 -1.75 -3.00
N LEU A 194 15.45 -1.41 -3.89
CA LEU A 194 16.49 -2.31 -4.36
C LEU A 194 17.72 -2.35 -3.44
N LEU A 195 17.84 -1.41 -2.50
CA LEU A 195 19.01 -1.21 -1.66
C LEU A 195 18.76 -1.73 -0.23
N ALA A 196 18.66 -3.06 -0.05
CA ALA A 196 18.57 -3.63 1.29
C ALA A 196 19.98 -3.86 1.90
N ASP A 197 20.72 -4.84 1.39
CA ASP A 197 22.03 -5.22 1.94
C ASP A 197 23.00 -5.75 0.85
N PRO A 198 23.30 -4.98 -0.20
CA PRO A 198 24.23 -5.43 -1.23
C PRO A 198 25.68 -5.40 -0.74
N PRO A 199 26.56 -6.29 -1.26
CA PRO A 199 27.96 -6.39 -0.82
C PRO A 199 28.78 -5.09 -0.93
N TYR A 200 28.46 -4.21 -1.89
CA TYR A 200 29.15 -2.92 -2.08
C TYR A 200 28.67 -1.83 -1.11
N ALA A 201 27.50 -2.00 -0.50
CA ALA A 201 26.94 -1.09 0.50
C ALA A 201 26.23 -1.88 1.62
N PRO A 202 26.98 -2.64 2.44
CA PRO A 202 26.40 -3.42 3.53
C PRO A 202 25.55 -2.56 4.45
N PHE A 203 24.41 -3.12 4.89
CA PHE A 203 23.42 -2.40 5.69
C PHE A 203 24.05 -1.66 6.89
N SER A 204 24.79 -2.36 7.75
CA SER A 204 25.37 -1.76 8.97
C SER A 204 26.39 -0.66 8.65
N LYS A 205 27.15 -0.79 7.54
CA LYS A 205 28.09 0.26 7.10
C LYS A 205 27.34 1.50 6.59
N ARG A 206 26.26 1.31 5.82
CA ARG A 206 25.42 2.42 5.33
C ARG A 206 24.74 3.14 6.50
N LEU A 207 24.18 2.40 7.46
CA LEU A 207 23.60 2.96 8.67
C LEU A 207 24.65 3.78 9.45
N ALA A 208 25.84 3.22 9.67
CA ALA A 208 26.93 3.89 10.39
C ALA A 208 27.46 5.15 9.68
N ALA A 209 27.39 5.21 8.35
CA ALA A 209 27.79 6.40 7.58
C ALA A 209 26.71 7.49 7.60
N VAL A 210 25.42 7.12 7.49
CA VAL A 210 24.30 8.05 7.32
C VAL A 210 23.83 8.63 8.66
N MET A 211 23.70 7.83 9.72
CA MET A 211 23.09 8.29 10.96
C MET A 211 23.84 9.43 11.66
N PRO A 212 25.18 9.47 11.70
CA PRO A 212 25.91 10.62 12.24
C PRO A 212 25.66 11.91 11.46
N VAL A 213 25.45 11.83 10.14
CA VAL A 213 25.08 12.99 9.31
C VAL A 213 23.72 13.54 9.73
N ILE A 214 22.72 12.68 9.79
CA ILE A 214 21.38 13.06 10.23
C ILE A 214 21.39 13.67 11.62
N GLN A 215 22.16 13.08 12.56
CA GLN A 215 22.24 13.58 13.93
C GLN A 215 22.87 14.97 13.99
N ARG A 216 24.00 15.21 13.29
CA ARG A 216 24.62 16.56 13.23
C ARG A 216 23.66 17.63 12.74
N HIS A 217 22.86 17.32 11.71
CA HIS A 217 21.86 18.25 11.21
C HIS A 217 20.71 18.44 12.21
N ALA A 218 20.26 17.38 12.87
CA ALA A 218 19.23 17.45 13.90
C ALA A 218 19.63 18.35 15.07
N ASP A 219 20.88 18.19 15.55
CA ASP A 219 21.42 19.01 16.64
C ASP A 219 21.49 20.51 16.27
N ARG A 220 21.81 20.80 15.01
CA ARG A 220 21.89 22.17 14.50
C ARG A 220 20.54 22.80 14.24
N MET A 221 19.59 22.03 13.67
CA MET A 221 18.31 22.53 13.19
C MET A 221 17.16 22.34 14.20
N GLY A 222 17.38 21.60 15.28
CA GLY A 222 16.34 21.25 16.26
C GLY A 222 15.28 20.28 15.75
N ARG A 223 15.47 19.71 14.54
CA ARG A 223 14.55 18.77 13.90
C ARG A 223 15.32 17.69 13.15
N LYS A 224 14.94 16.44 13.36
CA LYS A 224 15.54 15.28 12.69
C LYS A 224 14.71 14.90 11.48
N PRO A 225 15.26 14.88 10.25
CA PRO A 225 14.55 14.29 9.11
C PRO A 225 14.32 12.80 9.36
N MET A 226 13.14 12.30 8.97
CA MET A 226 12.85 10.88 9.06
C MET A 226 13.61 10.14 7.95
N TYR A 227 14.36 9.08 8.33
CA TYR A 227 15.06 8.22 7.37
C TYR A 227 14.50 6.82 7.41
N ALA A 228 13.81 6.42 6.34
CA ALA A 228 13.27 5.07 6.15
C ALA A 228 14.32 4.19 5.46
N ILE A 229 15.19 3.60 6.24
CA ILE A 229 16.23 2.68 5.76
C ILE A 229 15.62 1.32 5.43
N ASN A 230 16.04 0.72 4.31
CA ASN A 230 15.50 -0.56 3.84
C ASN A 230 16.08 -1.74 4.62
N ILE A 231 15.26 -2.37 5.45
CA ILE A 231 15.63 -3.54 6.25
C ILE A 231 15.13 -4.87 5.66
N SER A 232 14.51 -4.87 4.47
CA SER A 232 13.96 -6.09 3.85
C SER A 232 14.95 -7.24 3.82
N GLY A 233 14.52 -8.42 4.25
CA GLY A 233 15.34 -9.62 4.34
C GLY A 233 14.55 -10.77 4.95
N SER A 234 15.23 -11.81 5.45
CA SER A 234 14.62 -12.82 6.30
C SER A 234 14.09 -12.19 7.60
N ILE A 235 13.24 -12.91 8.33
CA ILE A 235 12.66 -12.38 9.58
C ILE A 235 13.77 -11.99 10.56
N ASP A 236 14.72 -12.88 10.81
CA ASP A 236 15.81 -12.63 11.77
C ASP A 236 16.68 -11.44 11.35
N GLU A 237 16.98 -11.31 10.05
CA GLU A 237 17.71 -10.15 9.52
C GLU A 237 16.94 -8.85 9.70
N MET A 238 15.64 -8.86 9.43
CA MET A 238 14.81 -7.66 9.62
C MET A 238 14.78 -7.21 11.09
N LEU A 239 14.65 -8.14 12.03
CA LEU A 239 14.66 -7.81 13.45
C LEU A 239 16.02 -7.25 13.89
N ARG A 240 17.12 -7.91 13.51
CA ARG A 240 18.47 -7.44 13.78
C ARG A 240 18.73 -6.04 13.21
N ARG A 241 18.39 -5.82 11.94
CA ARG A 241 18.54 -4.52 11.28
C ARG A 241 17.65 -3.45 11.90
N HIS A 242 16.44 -3.79 12.32
CA HIS A 242 15.57 -2.89 13.07
C HIS A 242 16.23 -2.42 14.36
N ASP A 243 16.82 -3.35 15.13
CA ASP A 243 17.46 -3.03 16.39
C ASP A 243 18.71 -2.15 16.18
N GLU A 244 19.51 -2.44 15.15
CA GLU A 244 20.63 -1.57 14.74
C GLU A 244 20.14 -0.13 14.41
N VAL A 245 19.01 0.00 13.70
CA VAL A 245 18.41 1.33 13.39
C VAL A 245 17.98 2.05 14.66
N LEU A 246 17.32 1.33 15.56
CA LEU A 246 16.84 1.90 16.83
C LEU A 246 18.01 2.36 17.71
N GLU A 247 19.06 1.54 17.84
CA GLU A 247 20.28 1.85 18.60
C GLU A 247 21.04 3.05 18.01
N ALA A 248 21.05 3.17 16.67
CA ALA A 248 21.63 4.33 15.99
C ALA A 248 20.77 5.60 16.09
N GLY A 249 19.63 5.57 16.78
CA GLY A 249 18.70 6.70 16.90
C GLY A 249 17.90 6.98 15.61
N GLY A 250 17.70 5.97 14.78
CA GLY A 250 16.85 6.07 13.58
C GLY A 250 15.37 6.28 13.93
N THR A 251 14.60 6.74 12.95
CA THR A 251 13.22 7.20 13.15
C THR A 251 12.19 6.43 12.32
N CYS A 252 12.61 5.54 11.41
CA CYS A 252 11.73 4.77 10.55
C CYS A 252 12.48 3.59 9.92
N VAL A 253 11.78 2.51 9.62
CA VAL A 253 12.27 1.41 8.80
C VAL A 253 11.39 1.21 7.58
N MET A 254 11.98 0.79 6.46
CA MET A 254 11.23 0.46 5.24
C MET A 254 11.30 -1.04 4.97
N VAL A 255 10.20 -1.61 4.51
CA VAL A 255 10.14 -2.98 4.00
C VAL A 255 9.40 -3.06 2.67
N SER A 256 9.88 -3.93 1.79
CA SER A 256 9.20 -4.34 0.55
C SER A 256 8.13 -5.37 0.90
N VAL A 257 6.95 -4.89 1.30
CA VAL A 257 5.93 -5.70 1.98
C VAL A 257 5.50 -6.94 1.22
N ASN A 258 5.31 -6.85 -0.11
CA ASN A 258 4.88 -7.98 -0.93
C ASN A 258 5.90 -9.14 -0.95
N TRP A 259 7.18 -8.84 -0.76
CA TRP A 259 8.26 -9.82 -0.81
C TRP A 259 8.65 -10.35 0.57
N VAL A 260 8.40 -9.57 1.62
CA VAL A 260 8.54 -9.98 3.02
C VAL A 260 7.34 -10.84 3.45
N GLY A 261 6.15 -10.54 2.94
CA GLY A 261 4.92 -11.26 3.26
C GLY A 261 4.26 -10.79 4.56
N PHE A 262 2.99 -11.13 4.70
CA PHE A 262 2.15 -10.67 5.82
C PHE A 262 2.68 -11.11 7.18
N SER A 263 3.04 -12.40 7.32
CA SER A 263 3.57 -12.93 8.59
C SER A 263 4.88 -12.27 8.99
N GLY A 264 5.75 -11.94 8.00
CA GLY A 264 7.00 -11.23 8.26
C GLY A 264 6.76 -9.80 8.75
N VAL A 265 5.83 -9.07 8.13
CA VAL A 265 5.48 -7.70 8.55
C VAL A 265 4.79 -7.70 9.91
N GLU A 266 3.85 -8.63 10.15
CA GLU A 266 3.18 -8.77 11.43
C GLU A 266 4.17 -9.12 12.56
N HIS A 267 5.13 -10.00 12.29
CA HIS A 267 6.17 -10.34 13.25
C HIS A 267 7.08 -9.14 13.54
N LEU A 268 7.53 -8.44 12.49
CA LEU A 268 8.28 -7.19 12.64
C LEU A 268 7.49 -6.16 13.46
N ARG A 269 6.17 -5.98 13.19
CA ARG A 269 5.36 -5.00 13.93
C ARG A 269 5.29 -5.27 15.42
N ARG A 270 5.18 -6.53 15.82
CA ARG A 270 5.16 -6.91 17.25
C ARG A 270 6.49 -6.60 17.97
N HIS A 271 7.58 -6.58 17.24
CA HIS A 271 8.91 -6.24 17.73
C HIS A 271 9.22 -4.74 17.63
N SER A 272 8.79 -4.11 16.53
CA SER A 272 9.24 -2.77 16.15
C SER A 272 8.72 -1.67 17.08
N ARG A 273 9.63 -0.79 17.46
CA ARG A 273 9.39 0.49 18.14
C ARG A 273 9.57 1.69 17.20
N LEU A 274 9.60 1.45 15.90
CA LEU A 274 9.71 2.46 14.85
C LEU A 274 8.53 2.35 13.88
N PRO A 275 8.13 3.42 13.20
CA PRO A 275 7.21 3.37 12.08
C PRO A 275 7.69 2.42 11.00
N ILE A 276 6.76 1.66 10.41
CA ILE A 276 7.01 0.80 9.26
C ILE A 276 6.51 1.49 8.00
N HIS A 277 7.47 1.89 7.16
CA HIS A 277 7.22 2.42 5.82
C HIS A 277 7.05 1.26 4.84
N ALA A 278 5.83 1.07 4.35
CA ALA A 278 5.47 -0.04 3.47
C ALA A 278 5.68 0.32 2.00
N HIS A 279 6.72 -0.24 1.38
CA HIS A 279 6.90 -0.14 -0.05
C HIS A 279 6.18 -1.28 -0.77
N ARG A 280 5.27 -0.96 -1.70
CA ARG A 280 4.40 -1.91 -2.39
C ARG A 280 4.93 -2.40 -3.74
N ASN A 281 6.25 -2.43 -3.96
CA ASN A 281 6.83 -2.98 -5.20
C ASN A 281 6.30 -4.41 -5.46
N GLY A 282 6.02 -4.71 -6.73
CA GLY A 282 5.29 -5.92 -7.13
C GLY A 282 3.76 -5.76 -7.19
N TRP A 283 3.19 -4.67 -6.69
CA TRP A 283 1.75 -4.40 -6.73
C TRP A 283 1.14 -4.52 -8.14
N GLY A 284 1.84 -4.03 -9.18
CA GLY A 284 1.37 -4.11 -10.55
C GLY A 284 1.11 -5.56 -11.03
N ALA A 285 1.87 -6.53 -10.53
CA ALA A 285 1.63 -7.94 -10.85
C ALA A 285 0.33 -8.49 -10.24
N MET A 286 -0.16 -7.87 -9.15
CA MET A 286 -1.36 -8.30 -8.43
C MET A 286 -2.63 -7.56 -8.85
N THR A 287 -2.53 -6.48 -9.62
CA THR A 287 -3.66 -5.56 -9.80
C THR A 287 -3.84 -5.00 -11.20
N ARG A 288 -2.80 -5.11 -12.09
CA ARG A 288 -2.82 -4.41 -13.37
C ARG A 288 -3.93 -4.89 -14.32
N ASP A 289 -4.25 -6.18 -14.27
CA ASP A 289 -5.42 -6.70 -14.98
C ASP A 289 -6.69 -6.29 -14.23
N PRO A 290 -7.65 -5.61 -14.87
CA PRO A 290 -8.88 -5.16 -14.21
C PRO A 290 -9.81 -6.32 -13.84
N GLN A 291 -9.61 -7.51 -14.41
CA GLN A 291 -10.44 -8.70 -14.19
C GLN A 291 -9.77 -9.72 -13.27
N LEU A 292 -8.55 -9.45 -12.78
CA LEU A 292 -7.80 -10.40 -11.94
C LEU A 292 -7.12 -9.69 -10.77
N GLY A 293 -7.05 -10.37 -9.62
CA GLY A 293 -6.23 -9.96 -8.49
C GLY A 293 -6.98 -9.15 -7.43
N PHE A 294 -6.38 -8.06 -6.97
CA PHE A 294 -6.84 -7.30 -5.80
C PHE A 294 -7.12 -5.85 -6.14
N SER A 295 -8.14 -5.25 -5.53
CA SER A 295 -8.27 -3.81 -5.43
C SER A 295 -7.33 -3.26 -4.35
N PHE A 296 -6.99 -1.96 -4.44
CA PHE A 296 -6.22 -1.32 -3.39
C PHE A 296 -7.01 -1.19 -2.07
N ALA A 297 -8.34 -1.09 -2.14
CA ALA A 297 -9.20 -1.02 -0.95
C ALA A 297 -9.04 -2.26 -0.06
N ALA A 298 -9.09 -3.46 -0.65
CA ALA A 298 -8.83 -4.70 0.06
C ALA A 298 -7.37 -4.80 0.52
N TYR A 299 -6.42 -4.52 -0.38
CA TYR A 299 -4.99 -4.64 -0.14
C TYR A 299 -4.51 -3.80 1.05
N GLN A 300 -4.89 -2.52 1.12
CA GLN A 300 -4.45 -1.63 2.20
C GLN A 300 -5.03 -2.05 3.57
N LYS A 301 -6.26 -2.58 3.61
CA LYS A 301 -6.86 -3.08 4.85
C LYS A 301 -6.03 -4.19 5.47
N ILE A 302 -5.60 -5.15 4.64
CA ILE A 302 -4.81 -6.29 5.09
C ILE A 302 -3.44 -5.85 5.62
N TRP A 303 -2.74 -4.96 4.90
CA TRP A 303 -1.44 -4.45 5.36
C TRP A 303 -1.56 -3.60 6.62
N ARG A 304 -2.66 -2.87 6.78
CA ARG A 304 -2.94 -2.15 8.03
C ARG A 304 -3.16 -3.09 9.20
N LEU A 305 -3.86 -4.21 9.01
CA LEU A 305 -3.97 -5.25 10.05
C LEU A 305 -2.59 -5.83 10.40
N ALA A 306 -1.71 -6.00 9.42
CA ALA A 306 -0.33 -6.44 9.65
C ALA A 306 0.53 -5.39 10.38
N GLY A 307 0.08 -4.12 10.46
CA GLY A 307 0.68 -3.10 11.32
C GLY A 307 1.63 -2.13 10.65
N ILE A 308 1.45 -1.84 9.36
CA ILE A 308 2.18 -0.77 8.68
C ILE A 308 1.67 0.62 9.10
N ASP A 309 2.54 1.65 9.02
CA ASP A 309 2.21 3.03 9.41
C ASP A 309 2.13 3.99 8.22
N GLN A 310 2.86 3.70 7.15
CA GLN A 310 2.95 4.51 5.94
C GLN A 310 2.86 3.57 4.75
N LEU A 311 2.07 3.92 3.72
CA LEU A 311 1.86 3.05 2.56
C LEU A 311 1.94 3.81 1.25
N HIS A 312 2.78 3.32 0.31
CA HIS A 312 2.84 3.86 -1.04
C HIS A 312 1.52 3.70 -1.78
N VAL A 313 1.06 4.79 -2.42
CA VAL A 313 -0.17 4.84 -3.23
C VAL A 313 0.09 5.13 -4.71
N ASN A 314 1.35 5.25 -5.13
CA ASN A 314 1.79 5.81 -6.39
C ASN A 314 1.76 7.35 -6.41
N GLY A 315 1.77 7.94 -7.60
CA GLY A 315 1.63 9.36 -7.83
C GLY A 315 0.66 9.65 -8.96
N ILE A 316 0.06 10.81 -8.97
CA ILE A 316 -0.74 11.29 -10.10
C ILE A 316 0.16 11.76 -11.24
N ARG A 317 -0.33 11.66 -12.48
CA ARG A 317 0.45 11.95 -13.70
C ARG A 317 1.84 11.29 -13.65
N SER A 318 1.86 10.05 -13.20
CA SER A 318 3.10 9.32 -12.92
C SER A 318 3.60 8.57 -14.15
N LYS A 319 4.82 8.03 -14.05
CA LYS A 319 5.41 7.18 -15.09
C LYS A 319 4.81 5.77 -15.13
N PHE A 320 3.86 5.44 -14.26
CA PHE A 320 3.24 4.13 -14.16
C PHE A 320 1.86 4.08 -14.82
N TRP A 321 1.31 2.88 -14.98
CA TRP A 321 0.06 2.58 -15.68
C TRP A 321 -1.22 3.02 -14.97
N GLU A 322 -1.14 3.24 -13.66
CA GLU A 322 -2.31 3.48 -12.79
C GLU A 322 -2.89 4.88 -13.05
N SER A 323 -4.22 4.98 -13.13
CA SER A 323 -4.88 6.27 -13.36
C SER A 323 -4.85 7.16 -12.12
N ASP A 324 -4.98 8.45 -12.33
CA ASP A 324 -4.98 9.44 -11.25
C ASP A 324 -6.15 9.20 -10.28
N GLU A 325 -7.34 8.83 -10.79
CA GLU A 325 -8.52 8.52 -9.98
C GLU A 325 -8.25 7.32 -9.07
N SER A 326 -7.59 6.26 -9.57
CA SER A 326 -7.21 5.09 -8.78
C SER A 326 -6.22 5.45 -7.67
N VAL A 327 -5.23 6.28 -7.98
CA VAL A 327 -4.24 6.76 -7.00
C VAL A 327 -4.90 7.58 -5.89
N ILE A 328 -5.79 8.49 -6.25
CA ILE A 328 -6.55 9.31 -5.28
C ILE A 328 -7.48 8.46 -4.42
N ALA A 329 -8.20 7.50 -5.02
CA ALA A 329 -9.03 6.56 -4.29
C ALA A 329 -8.19 5.72 -3.30
N SER A 330 -6.98 5.31 -3.71
CA SER A 330 -6.02 4.60 -2.86
C SER A 330 -5.60 5.45 -1.66
N ALA A 331 -5.29 6.72 -1.87
CA ALA A 331 -4.92 7.64 -0.79
C ALA A 331 -6.09 7.88 0.19
N LYS A 332 -7.30 8.11 -0.33
CA LYS A 332 -8.51 8.26 0.48
C LYS A 332 -8.78 7.01 1.32
N SER A 333 -8.53 5.81 0.78
CA SER A 333 -8.65 4.56 1.53
C SER A 333 -7.65 4.48 2.69
N CYS A 334 -6.42 4.95 2.51
CA CYS A 334 -5.43 5.02 3.59
C CYS A 334 -5.85 6.00 4.71
N LEU A 335 -6.48 7.12 4.33
CA LEU A 335 -6.93 8.17 5.25
C LEU A 335 -8.21 7.82 6.01
N SER A 336 -8.96 6.81 5.58
CA SER A 336 -10.21 6.38 6.23
C SER A 336 -9.93 5.38 7.36
N THR A 337 -10.81 5.35 8.36
CA THR A 337 -10.87 4.26 9.35
C THR A 337 -11.67 3.09 8.79
N PHE A 338 -11.34 1.86 9.20
CA PHE A 338 -12.20 0.70 8.97
C PHE A 338 -12.16 -0.21 10.20
N ALA A 339 -13.28 -0.74 10.62
CA ALA A 339 -13.39 -1.68 11.74
C ALA A 339 -12.57 -1.26 12.99
N GLY A 340 -12.49 0.04 13.28
CA GLY A 340 -11.70 0.59 14.41
C GLY A 340 -10.18 0.64 14.18
N VAL A 341 -9.68 0.20 13.02
CA VAL A 341 -8.25 0.28 12.66
C VAL A 341 -7.90 1.70 12.21
N ALA A 342 -6.83 2.25 12.78
CA ALA A 342 -6.39 3.62 12.52
C ALA A 342 -5.96 3.87 11.05
N PRO A 343 -6.13 5.09 10.52
CA PRO A 343 -5.56 5.51 9.25
C PRO A 343 -4.03 5.40 9.21
N VAL A 344 -3.49 5.22 8.00
CA VAL A 344 -2.04 5.23 7.73
C VAL A 344 -1.68 6.36 6.79
N MET A 345 -0.44 6.82 6.85
CA MET A 345 0.05 7.92 6.02
C MET A 345 0.19 7.48 4.55
N PRO A 346 -0.60 8.02 3.60
CA PRO A 346 -0.41 7.74 2.19
C PRO A 346 0.87 8.40 1.66
N VAL A 347 1.61 7.64 0.84
CA VAL A 347 2.91 8.07 0.30
C VAL A 347 2.81 8.18 -1.22
N PHE A 348 2.78 9.41 -1.71
CA PHE A 348 2.83 9.71 -3.15
C PHE A 348 4.27 9.70 -3.62
N SER A 349 4.53 8.98 -4.70
CA SER A 349 5.86 8.85 -5.30
C SER A 349 5.75 8.52 -6.80
N SER A 350 6.87 8.26 -7.48
CA SER A 350 6.91 7.89 -8.90
C SER A 350 6.66 9.05 -9.86
N GLY A 351 7.75 9.68 -10.29
CA GLY A 351 7.70 10.80 -11.25
C GLY A 351 7.09 12.08 -10.70
N GLN A 352 7.09 12.24 -9.39
CA GLN A 352 6.52 13.42 -8.74
C GLN A 352 7.47 14.61 -8.73
N TRP A 353 6.90 15.81 -8.73
CA TRP A 353 7.54 17.12 -8.59
C TRP A 353 6.52 18.13 -8.07
N ALA A 354 6.89 19.38 -7.89
CA ALA A 354 6.02 20.42 -7.32
C ALA A 354 4.69 20.64 -8.05
N GLY A 355 4.64 20.36 -9.36
CA GLY A 355 3.47 20.61 -10.21
C GLY A 355 2.24 19.74 -9.92
N GLN A 356 2.37 18.66 -9.16
CA GLN A 356 1.22 17.87 -8.75
C GLN A 356 0.54 18.38 -7.48
N ALA A 357 1.18 19.30 -6.73
CA ALA A 357 0.67 19.75 -5.44
C ALA A 357 -0.75 20.36 -5.50
N PRO A 358 -1.11 21.23 -6.47
CA PRO A 358 -2.46 21.78 -6.56
C PRO A 358 -3.53 20.70 -6.74
N ASP A 359 -3.33 19.76 -7.66
CA ASP A 359 -4.32 18.71 -7.94
C ASP A 359 -4.44 17.74 -6.76
N LEU A 360 -3.33 17.40 -6.09
CA LEU A 360 -3.37 16.56 -4.90
C LEU A 360 -4.15 17.25 -3.77
N PHE A 361 -3.91 18.55 -3.55
CA PHE A 361 -4.62 19.30 -2.52
C PHE A 361 -6.11 19.41 -2.84
N ASP A 362 -6.45 19.75 -4.08
CA ASP A 362 -7.85 19.89 -4.51
C ASP A 362 -8.63 18.57 -4.36
N GLN A 363 -8.05 17.45 -4.77
CA GLN A 363 -8.74 16.17 -4.74
C GLN A 363 -8.80 15.52 -3.35
N LEU A 364 -7.80 15.74 -2.50
CA LEU A 364 -7.74 15.13 -1.17
C LEU A 364 -8.31 16.02 -0.06
N GLN A 365 -8.27 17.33 -0.22
CA GLN A 365 -8.62 18.34 0.80
C GLN A 365 -7.93 18.06 2.14
N SER A 366 -6.69 17.54 2.07
CA SER A 366 -5.89 17.12 3.22
C SER A 366 -4.40 17.34 2.97
N THR A 367 -3.68 17.61 4.04
CA THR A 367 -2.22 17.64 4.07
C THR A 367 -1.62 16.38 4.72
N ASP A 368 -2.46 15.42 5.13
CA ASP A 368 -2.04 14.16 5.73
C ASP A 368 -1.53 13.18 4.67
N LEU A 369 -0.39 13.53 4.08
CA LEU A 369 0.29 12.75 3.06
C LEU A 369 1.79 13.02 3.08
N MET A 370 2.56 12.11 2.50
CA MET A 370 3.94 12.29 2.13
C MET A 370 4.03 12.47 0.62
N HIS A 371 4.71 13.53 0.17
CA HIS A 371 4.96 13.79 -1.25
C HIS A 371 6.45 13.59 -1.55
N LEU A 372 6.78 12.47 -2.17
CA LEU A 372 8.16 12.05 -2.40
C LEU A 372 8.54 12.25 -3.86
N ALA A 373 9.55 13.06 -4.09
CA ALA A 373 10.05 13.37 -5.43
C ALA A 373 11.55 13.00 -5.53
N GLY A 374 11.86 11.89 -6.21
CA GLY A 374 13.26 11.51 -6.49
C GLY A 374 13.89 12.48 -7.51
N GLY A 375 13.54 12.34 -8.77
CA GLY A 375 14.02 13.21 -9.84
C GLY A 375 13.62 14.67 -9.66
N GLY A 376 12.40 14.93 -9.16
CA GLY A 376 11.90 16.29 -8.93
C GLY A 376 12.69 17.09 -7.88
N ILE A 377 13.39 16.42 -6.96
CA ILE A 377 14.29 17.06 -5.99
C ILE A 377 15.74 16.94 -6.41
N ILE A 378 16.25 15.72 -6.58
CA ILE A 378 17.68 15.49 -6.85
C ILE A 378 18.09 15.97 -8.24
N GLY A 379 17.19 15.90 -9.22
CA GLY A 379 17.41 16.34 -10.60
C GLY A 379 17.02 17.80 -10.89
N HIS A 380 16.79 18.63 -9.86
CA HIS A 380 16.47 20.04 -10.05
C HIS A 380 17.67 20.79 -10.67
N PRO A 381 17.48 21.69 -11.67
CA PRO A 381 18.58 22.38 -12.36
C PRO A 381 19.55 23.14 -11.42
N ASP A 382 19.01 23.73 -10.33
CA ASP A 382 19.81 24.46 -9.32
C ASP A 382 20.19 23.58 -8.12
N GLY A 383 20.11 22.26 -8.26
CA GLY A 383 20.50 21.30 -7.22
C GLY A 383 19.44 21.02 -6.17
N ILE A 384 19.81 20.19 -5.19
CA ILE A 384 18.91 19.59 -4.19
C ILE A 384 18.16 20.65 -3.37
N ALA A 385 18.82 21.72 -2.92
CA ALA A 385 18.18 22.75 -2.10
C ALA A 385 17.03 23.44 -2.83
N ALA A 386 17.24 23.76 -4.11
CA ALA A 386 16.18 24.33 -4.95
C ALA A 386 15.07 23.31 -5.24
N GLY A 387 15.41 22.02 -5.38
CA GLY A 387 14.43 20.96 -5.52
C GLY A 387 13.50 20.83 -4.32
N VAL A 388 14.04 20.85 -3.10
CA VAL A 388 13.23 20.86 -1.86
C VAL A 388 12.39 22.14 -1.75
N ALA A 389 12.98 23.31 -2.06
CA ALA A 389 12.28 24.59 -2.05
C ALA A 389 11.10 24.57 -3.04
N SER A 390 11.30 24.11 -4.28
CA SER A 390 10.25 24.04 -5.29
C SER A 390 9.06 23.19 -4.84
N MET A 391 9.29 22.05 -4.16
CA MET A 391 8.23 21.22 -3.61
C MET A 391 7.41 21.97 -2.57
N ARG A 392 8.06 22.69 -1.66
CA ARG A 392 7.38 23.50 -0.64
C ARG A 392 6.60 24.65 -1.25
N GLU A 393 7.19 25.36 -2.23
CA GLU A 393 6.55 26.45 -2.97
C GLU A 393 5.29 25.98 -3.70
N GLY A 394 5.33 24.81 -4.34
CA GLY A 394 4.16 24.20 -4.98
C GLY A 394 3.02 23.91 -3.99
N TRP A 395 3.34 23.40 -2.80
CA TRP A 395 2.35 23.16 -1.75
C TRP A 395 1.85 24.45 -1.09
N GLN A 396 2.68 25.49 -0.99
CA GLN A 396 2.25 26.79 -0.53
C GLN A 396 1.26 27.45 -1.51
N ALA A 397 1.55 27.40 -2.81
CA ALA A 397 0.62 27.87 -3.84
C ALA A 397 -0.72 27.13 -3.75
N ALA A 398 -0.70 25.79 -3.65
CA ALA A 398 -1.88 24.96 -3.54
C ALA A 398 -2.73 25.32 -2.30
N SER A 399 -2.12 25.41 -1.13
CA SER A 399 -2.81 25.72 0.13
C SER A 399 -3.39 27.12 0.19
N GLN A 400 -2.82 28.06 -0.55
CA GLN A 400 -3.29 29.45 -0.66
C GLN A 400 -4.29 29.64 -1.80
N GLY A 401 -4.56 28.63 -2.61
CA GLY A 401 -5.44 28.71 -3.78
C GLY A 401 -4.88 29.62 -4.89
N ILE A 402 -3.55 29.81 -4.94
CA ILE A 402 -2.89 30.64 -5.95
C ILE A 402 -2.50 29.74 -7.14
N ASP A 403 -2.76 30.22 -8.36
CA ASP A 403 -2.32 29.55 -9.58
C ASP A 403 -0.80 29.32 -9.56
N LEU A 404 -0.37 28.11 -9.93
CA LEU A 404 1.02 27.70 -9.82
C LEU A 404 1.97 28.57 -10.67
N LYS A 405 1.54 29.00 -11.88
CA LYS A 405 2.34 29.86 -12.76
C LYS A 405 2.45 31.27 -12.17
N GLN A 406 1.35 31.78 -11.60
CA GLN A 406 1.35 33.07 -10.91
C GLN A 406 2.31 33.03 -9.71
N TYR A 407 2.24 31.97 -8.89
CA TYR A 407 3.12 31.82 -7.74
C TYR A 407 4.58 31.70 -8.13
N ALA A 408 4.88 30.94 -9.18
CA ALA A 408 6.23 30.73 -9.72
C ALA A 408 6.88 32.03 -10.24
N SER A 409 6.12 33.07 -10.59
CA SER A 409 6.67 34.34 -11.10
C SER A 409 7.61 35.04 -10.12
N SER A 410 7.43 34.80 -8.80
CA SER A 410 8.27 35.33 -7.72
C SER A 410 9.06 34.25 -6.97
N HIS A 411 9.01 32.99 -7.43
CA HIS A 411 9.62 31.83 -6.80
C HIS A 411 10.53 31.09 -7.80
N PRO A 412 11.83 31.47 -7.90
CA PRO A 412 12.73 30.97 -8.94
C PRO A 412 12.92 29.43 -8.92
N ALA A 413 12.89 28.80 -7.75
CA ALA A 413 13.01 27.35 -7.65
C ALA A 413 11.80 26.63 -8.30
N LEU A 414 10.59 27.05 -7.99
CA LEU A 414 9.39 26.51 -8.61
C LEU A 414 9.35 26.81 -10.12
N GLN A 415 9.73 28.04 -10.53
CA GLN A 415 9.78 28.42 -11.95
C GLN A 415 10.67 27.49 -12.75
N LYS A 416 11.89 27.20 -12.26
CA LYS A 416 12.83 26.29 -12.93
C LYS A 416 12.35 24.84 -12.92
N ALA A 417 11.73 24.39 -11.81
CA ALA A 417 11.10 23.09 -11.76
C ALA A 417 9.99 22.94 -12.83
N MET A 418 9.16 23.98 -13.02
CA MET A 418 8.12 24.00 -14.05
C MET A 418 8.70 23.93 -15.48
N VAL A 419 9.80 24.61 -15.74
CA VAL A 419 10.50 24.52 -17.04
C VAL A 419 11.07 23.12 -17.27
N GLN A 420 11.67 22.52 -16.24
CA GLN A 420 12.34 21.22 -16.33
C GLN A 420 11.36 20.05 -16.41
N PHE A 421 10.30 20.07 -15.62
CA PHE A 421 9.42 18.91 -15.40
C PHE A 421 7.99 19.12 -15.92
N GLY A 422 7.59 20.35 -16.24
CA GLY A 422 6.22 20.69 -16.63
C GLY A 422 5.87 20.34 -18.09
N VAL A 423 6.76 19.69 -18.82
CA VAL A 423 6.58 19.28 -20.23
C VAL A 423 6.09 17.83 -20.34
N LEU A 424 5.84 17.17 -19.21
CA LEU A 424 5.34 15.78 -19.15
C LEU A 424 3.82 15.76 -18.93
#